data_b2e73930b41726ef1346a5c0eab8ebe0
#
_entry.id   b2e73930b41726ef1346a5c0eab8ebe0
#
_cell.length_a   1.000
_cell.length_b   1.000
_cell.length_c   1.000
_cell.angle_alpha   90.00
_cell.angle_beta   90.00
_cell.angle_gamma   90.00
#
_symmetry.space_group_name_H-M   'P 1'
#
loop_
_entity.id
_entity.type
_entity.pdbx_description
1 polymer ?
#
loop_
_entity_poly.entity_id
_entity_poly.type
_entity_poly.pdbx_seq_one_letter_code
_entity_poly.pdbx_strand_id
1 'polypeptide(L)'
;MSKRNTMPDYDPVPSQRGGASRPPKKKKKKGSGLFGRIVRRFFLVLFTVIALILVAACLAANLIFNGPSPAARDILTMTLLEPSGTKWIPGLFVDAQTLDSIRTRDDSNLKDEFSNTSEIVINKDAAISAGTDEWANSPDGIRFESHSGDTYNAHIMIVRDPSKVYLGTSTENFSTSIPGTRIDDQIETDGAIAGVNAGAFFDNGTSDPSVGSVPEGLVYSKGVCKWTTGSPPNGIKGFAGFNKDNILVVAQDNLSKAQAEELNIRDGCCFGPVLIMNGEINQEAYNSNSGWNPRTAVGQRKDGAVVFVCIDGRQAGSAGGTYKDVIDIMIEYGVVNACNMDGGSSSIMVYRDTYGLFGEAGTVQVINSYSLLQERPRKMPTFWMVAP
;
A
#
# COMPACT_ATOMS: atom_id res chain seq x y z
N MET A 1 42.16 -11.05 -81.23
CA MET A 1 42.51 -10.04 -82.23
C MET A 1 42.72 -8.74 -81.54
N SER A 2 43.88 -8.39 -81.56
CA SER A 2 44.74 -7.37 -82.18
C SER A 2 44.82 -6.12 -81.27
N LYS A 3 45.93 -5.94 -80.63
CA LYS A 3 47.13 -5.09 -80.98
C LYS A 3 46.76 -3.57 -81.03
N ARG A 4 47.48 -2.66 -80.48
CA ARG A 4 48.92 -2.40 -80.27
C ARG A 4 49.04 -1.04 -79.53
N ASN A 5 50.00 -0.90 -78.64
CA ASN A 5 51.22 -0.05 -78.71
C ASN A 5 50.99 1.45 -78.86
N THR A 6 51.69 2.34 -78.23
CA THR A 6 53.11 2.49 -77.85
C THR A 6 53.33 3.70 -76.98
N MET A 7 54.37 3.64 -76.18
CA MET A 7 55.18 4.69 -75.52
C MET A 7 55.70 5.77 -76.52
N PRO A 8 56.48 6.78 -76.05
CA PRO A 8 56.95 7.24 -74.77
C PRO A 8 57.14 8.79 -74.65
N ASP A 9 57.66 9.19 -73.45
CA ASP A 9 58.58 10.29 -73.14
C ASP A 9 58.18 11.78 -73.25
N TYR A 10 58.28 12.45 -72.20
CA TYR A 10 59.33 13.39 -71.86
C TYR A 10 59.07 14.07 -70.47
N ASP A 11 60.04 13.87 -69.56
CA ASP A 11 60.24 14.73 -68.42
C ASP A 11 60.72 16.11 -68.85
N PRO A 12 60.51 17.14 -68.07
CA PRO A 12 61.56 18.02 -67.64
C PRO A 12 61.55 18.33 -66.12
N VAL A 13 62.74 18.38 -65.60
CA VAL A 13 63.33 18.59 -64.33
C VAL A 13 62.98 19.98 -63.68
N PRO A 14 63.23 20.17 -62.36
CA PRO A 14 62.44 20.90 -61.42
C PRO A 14 62.89 22.32 -61.26
N SER A 15 61.99 23.21 -60.84
CA SER A 15 62.34 24.46 -60.26
C SER A 15 62.10 24.46 -58.73
N GLN A 16 63.20 24.44 -58.01
CA GLN A 16 63.24 24.77 -56.60
C GLN A 16 62.68 26.18 -56.34
N ARG A 17 61.60 26.28 -55.62
CA ARG A 17 61.28 27.48 -54.85
C ARG A 17 61.00 27.09 -53.39
N GLY A 18 61.91 27.54 -52.52
CA GLY A 18 61.80 27.39 -51.09
C GLY A 18 60.51 27.98 -50.56
N GLY A 19 59.73 27.18 -50.02
CA GLY A 19 58.54 27.56 -49.24
C GLY A 19 58.87 27.38 -47.78
N ALA A 20 58.96 28.45 -47.04
CA ALA A 20 59.21 28.50 -45.61
C ALA A 20 58.09 27.69 -44.92
N SER A 21 58.45 26.65 -44.17
CA SER A 21 57.59 25.90 -43.31
C SER A 21 57.02 26.81 -42.21
N ARG A 22 55.71 27.05 -42.24
CA ARG A 22 54.99 27.70 -41.12
C ARG A 22 55.08 26.83 -39.89
N PRO A 23 55.47 27.34 -38.72
CA PRO A 23 55.50 26.57 -37.49
C PRO A 23 54.07 26.11 -37.10
N PRO A 24 53.91 24.93 -36.51
CA PRO A 24 52.59 24.41 -36.14
C PRO A 24 51.93 25.36 -35.16
N LYS A 25 50.69 25.79 -35.48
CA LYS A 25 49.86 26.59 -34.59
C LYS A 25 49.64 25.80 -33.30
N LYS A 26 50.26 26.21 -32.20
CA LYS A 26 49.93 25.71 -30.84
C LYS A 26 48.45 25.91 -30.61
N LYS A 27 47.69 24.81 -30.52
CA LYS A 27 46.31 24.84 -30.06
C LYS A 27 46.29 25.48 -28.67
N LYS A 28 45.80 26.70 -28.56
CA LYS A 28 45.51 27.34 -27.27
C LYS A 28 44.50 26.43 -26.54
N LYS A 29 44.95 25.77 -25.46
CA LYS A 29 44.03 25.17 -24.50
C LYS A 29 43.08 26.29 -24.06
N LYS A 30 41.79 26.24 -24.46
CA LYS A 30 40.74 27.08 -23.91
C LYS A 30 40.70 26.80 -22.41
N GLY A 31 41.32 27.63 -21.63
CA GLY A 31 41.16 27.64 -20.18
C GLY A 31 39.68 27.84 -19.88
N SER A 32 39.06 26.97 -19.06
CA SER A 32 37.70 27.19 -18.59
C SER A 32 37.64 28.60 -17.98
N GLY A 33 36.77 29.46 -18.51
CA GLY A 33 36.56 30.81 -17.98
C GLY A 33 36.21 30.79 -16.49
N LEU A 34 36.29 31.92 -15.81
CA LEU A 34 35.95 32.02 -14.38
C LEU A 34 34.62 31.34 -14.05
N PHE A 35 33.61 31.50 -14.91
CA PHE A 35 32.31 30.85 -14.81
C PHE A 35 32.42 29.30 -14.80
N GLY A 36 33.18 28.70 -15.70
CA GLY A 36 33.34 27.23 -15.72
C GLY A 36 34.06 26.70 -14.47
N ARG A 37 34.95 27.49 -13.84
CA ARG A 37 35.58 27.13 -12.56
C ARG A 37 34.61 27.22 -11.39
N ILE A 38 33.73 28.22 -11.35
CA ILE A 38 32.69 28.39 -10.33
C ILE A 38 31.68 27.24 -10.43
N VAL A 39 31.15 26.94 -11.62
CA VAL A 39 30.19 25.84 -11.85
C VAL A 39 30.82 24.50 -11.45
N ARG A 40 32.07 24.23 -11.86
CA ARG A 40 32.74 22.97 -11.44
C ARG A 40 32.91 22.86 -9.92
N ARG A 41 33.26 23.96 -9.24
CA ARG A 41 33.36 23.97 -7.76
C ARG A 41 32.03 23.77 -7.11
N PHE A 42 30.96 24.39 -7.62
CA PHE A 42 29.60 24.18 -7.13
C PHE A 42 29.20 22.70 -7.20
N PHE A 43 29.38 22.06 -8.37
CA PHE A 43 29.05 20.63 -8.51
C PHE A 43 29.96 19.75 -7.66
N LEU A 44 31.23 20.09 -7.46
CA LEU A 44 32.10 19.33 -6.56
C LEU A 44 31.62 19.43 -5.10
N VAL A 45 31.28 20.63 -4.63
CA VAL A 45 30.75 20.81 -3.27
C VAL A 45 29.41 20.06 -3.12
N LEU A 46 28.51 20.23 -4.07
CA LEU A 46 27.22 19.53 -4.07
C LEU A 46 27.41 18.00 -4.01
N PHE A 47 28.29 17.46 -4.87
CA PHE A 47 28.59 16.01 -4.89
C PHE A 47 29.22 15.56 -3.56
N THR A 48 30.14 16.34 -3.00
CA THR A 48 30.76 16.03 -1.70
C THR A 48 29.71 16.02 -0.57
N VAL A 49 28.81 17.00 -0.54
CA VAL A 49 27.71 17.04 0.45
C VAL A 49 26.79 15.84 0.31
N ILE A 50 26.38 15.50 -0.92
CA ILE A 50 25.55 14.30 -1.18
C ILE A 50 26.29 13.03 -0.72
N ALA A 51 27.58 12.90 -1.06
CA ALA A 51 28.39 11.75 -0.64
C ALA A 51 28.49 11.62 0.88
N LEU A 52 28.69 12.74 1.60
CA LEU A 52 28.73 12.75 3.06
C LEU A 52 27.38 12.36 3.67
N ILE A 53 26.27 12.84 3.10
CA ILE A 53 24.91 12.45 3.53
C ILE A 53 24.71 10.95 3.33
N LEU A 54 25.10 10.40 2.18
CA LEU A 54 24.99 8.96 1.90
C LEU A 54 25.84 8.12 2.87
N VAL A 55 27.08 8.55 3.16
CA VAL A 55 27.95 7.87 4.14
C VAL A 55 27.31 7.90 5.53
N ALA A 56 26.81 9.07 5.96
CA ALA A 56 26.12 9.19 7.25
C ALA A 56 24.86 8.30 7.32
N ALA A 57 24.08 8.25 6.25
CA ALA A 57 22.90 7.38 6.15
C ALA A 57 23.29 5.89 6.22
N CYS A 58 24.35 5.48 5.52
CA CYS A 58 24.85 4.09 5.60
C CYS A 58 25.37 3.73 7.00
N LEU A 59 26.05 4.65 7.68
CA LEU A 59 26.51 4.41 9.05
C LEU A 59 25.33 4.32 10.03
N ALA A 60 24.34 5.19 9.91
CA ALA A 60 23.12 5.14 10.70
C ALA A 60 22.34 3.84 10.46
N ALA A 61 22.17 3.43 9.20
CA ALA A 61 21.54 2.17 8.84
C ALA A 61 22.30 0.99 9.46
N ASN A 62 23.63 0.95 9.30
CA ASN A 62 24.44 -0.12 9.90
C ASN A 62 24.30 -0.17 11.43
N LEU A 63 24.19 0.98 12.09
CA LEU A 63 24.00 1.04 13.56
C LEU A 63 22.62 0.48 13.96
N ILE A 64 21.58 0.69 13.17
CA ILE A 64 20.23 0.17 13.45
C ILE A 64 20.17 -1.33 13.13
N PHE A 65 20.62 -1.75 11.96
CA PHE A 65 20.51 -3.15 11.51
C PHE A 65 21.42 -4.10 12.31
N ASN A 66 22.60 -3.66 12.73
CA ASN A 66 23.59 -4.46 13.46
C ASN A 66 23.81 -3.99 14.91
N GLY A 67 22.96 -3.07 15.39
CA GLY A 67 23.04 -2.54 16.75
C GLY A 67 22.39 -3.45 17.80
N PRO A 68 22.37 -3.01 19.06
CA PRO A 68 21.95 -3.84 20.19
C PRO A 68 20.43 -4.03 20.31
N SER A 69 19.62 -3.38 19.47
CA SER A 69 18.15 -3.46 19.53
C SER A 69 17.57 -4.32 18.40
N PRO A 70 17.24 -5.59 18.64
CA PRO A 70 16.55 -6.43 17.64
C PRO A 70 15.22 -5.83 17.19
N ALA A 71 14.46 -5.22 18.12
CA ALA A 71 13.17 -4.59 17.79
C ALA A 71 13.33 -3.44 16.80
N ALA A 72 14.32 -2.56 16.97
CA ALA A 72 14.57 -1.46 16.03
C ALA A 72 14.99 -1.99 14.64
N ARG A 73 15.82 -3.03 14.61
CA ARG A 73 16.21 -3.72 13.38
C ARG A 73 14.96 -4.28 12.66
N ASP A 74 14.13 -5.02 13.39
CA ASP A 74 12.97 -5.72 12.83
C ASP A 74 11.93 -4.71 12.30
N ILE A 75 11.64 -3.65 13.06
CA ILE A 75 10.73 -2.56 12.62
C ILE A 75 11.25 -1.92 11.32
N LEU A 76 12.54 -1.53 11.29
CA LEU A 76 13.10 -0.91 10.08
C LEU A 76 13.13 -1.89 8.90
N THR A 77 13.47 -3.16 9.15
CA THR A 77 13.46 -4.22 8.14
C THR A 77 12.06 -4.34 7.52
N MET A 78 11.02 -4.49 8.34
CA MET A 78 9.64 -4.64 7.86
C MET A 78 9.14 -3.37 7.16
N THR A 79 9.50 -2.19 7.67
CA THR A 79 9.18 -0.90 7.03
C THR A 79 9.73 -0.81 5.60
N LEU A 80 10.95 -1.33 5.37
CA LEU A 80 11.62 -1.28 4.07
C LEU A 80 11.25 -2.43 3.13
N LEU A 81 10.77 -3.56 3.66
CA LEU A 81 10.39 -4.73 2.86
C LEU A 81 9.05 -4.56 2.13
N GLU A 82 8.11 -3.77 2.65
CA GLU A 82 6.81 -3.58 2.01
C GLU A 82 6.88 -2.80 0.70
N PRO A 83 7.53 -1.61 0.62
CA PRO A 83 7.55 -0.85 -0.63
C PRO A 83 8.45 -1.51 -1.69
N SER A 84 7.95 -1.66 -2.90
CA SER A 84 8.70 -2.30 -4.01
C SER A 84 10.07 -1.67 -4.27
N GLY A 85 10.20 -0.35 -4.09
CA GLY A 85 11.45 0.39 -4.34
C GLY A 85 12.54 0.19 -3.27
N THR A 86 12.20 -0.27 -2.07
CA THR A 86 13.12 -0.40 -0.92
C THR A 86 13.37 -1.83 -0.47
N LYS A 87 12.64 -2.81 -1.00
CA LYS A 87 12.72 -4.25 -0.62
C LYS A 87 14.14 -4.82 -0.59
N TRP A 88 15.04 -4.31 -1.42
CA TRP A 88 16.42 -4.78 -1.54
C TRP A 88 17.35 -4.23 -0.44
N ILE A 89 16.96 -3.12 0.24
CA ILE A 89 17.82 -2.44 1.21
C ILE A 89 18.16 -3.30 2.42
N PRO A 90 17.20 -3.97 3.10
CA PRO A 90 17.50 -4.82 4.26
C PRO A 90 18.52 -5.92 3.94
N GLY A 91 18.45 -6.51 2.74
CA GLY A 91 19.41 -7.53 2.29
C GLY A 91 20.87 -7.07 2.17
N LEU A 92 21.15 -5.76 2.23
CA LEU A 92 22.52 -5.24 2.32
C LEU A 92 23.12 -5.35 3.73
N PHE A 93 22.28 -5.45 4.76
CA PHE A 93 22.68 -5.36 6.17
C PHE A 93 22.34 -6.61 6.98
N VAL A 94 21.28 -7.34 6.57
CA VAL A 94 20.71 -8.48 7.28
C VAL A 94 20.82 -9.72 6.40
N ASP A 95 21.29 -10.84 6.97
CA ASP A 95 21.38 -12.11 6.25
C ASP A 95 20.00 -12.72 5.93
N ALA A 96 19.96 -13.61 4.95
CA ALA A 96 18.71 -14.20 4.45
C ALA A 96 17.94 -15.00 5.51
N GLN A 97 18.64 -15.69 6.42
CA GLN A 97 18.01 -16.48 7.48
C GLN A 97 17.34 -15.58 8.51
N THR A 98 18.00 -14.48 8.89
CA THR A 98 17.42 -13.47 9.78
C THR A 98 16.24 -12.77 9.12
N LEU A 99 16.32 -12.42 7.82
CA LEU A 99 15.20 -11.84 7.09
C LEU A 99 13.99 -12.78 7.05
N ASP A 100 14.22 -14.05 6.84
CA ASP A 100 13.17 -15.07 6.83
C ASP A 100 12.54 -15.20 8.22
N SER A 101 13.33 -15.25 9.28
CA SER A 101 12.84 -15.32 10.67
C SER A 101 12.02 -14.09 11.10
N ILE A 102 12.31 -12.91 10.53
CA ILE A 102 11.52 -11.69 10.78
C ILE A 102 10.16 -11.76 10.08
N ARG A 103 10.11 -12.42 8.91
CA ARG A 103 8.89 -12.56 8.10
C ARG A 103 7.95 -13.65 8.59
N THR A 104 8.50 -14.75 9.11
CA THR A 104 7.77 -16.02 9.38
C THR A 104 7.54 -16.24 10.86
N ARG A 105 7.19 -15.24 11.63
CA ARG A 105 6.69 -15.46 12.99
C ARG A 105 5.29 -16.03 12.89
N ASP A 106 5.08 -17.26 13.37
CA ASP A 106 3.83 -18.02 13.21
C ASP A 106 3.37 -18.58 14.57
N ASP A 107 3.26 -17.70 15.57
CA ASP A 107 2.82 -18.06 16.95
C ASP A 107 1.50 -17.38 17.30
N SER A 108 0.45 -17.57 16.47
CA SER A 108 -0.88 -17.05 16.80
C SER A 108 -1.42 -17.72 18.06
N ASN A 109 -1.81 -16.90 19.05
CA ASN A 109 -2.48 -17.36 20.27
C ASN A 109 -3.96 -17.65 20.07
N LEU A 110 -4.52 -17.25 18.93
CA LEU A 110 -5.94 -17.49 18.60
C LEU A 110 -6.16 -18.97 18.39
N LYS A 111 -7.15 -19.52 19.09
CA LYS A 111 -7.43 -20.98 19.08
C LYS A 111 -8.44 -21.37 18.02
N ASP A 112 -9.34 -20.45 17.69
CA ASP A 112 -10.42 -20.69 16.75
C ASP A 112 -9.93 -20.46 15.32
N GLU A 113 -10.35 -21.28 14.39
CA GLU A 113 -10.04 -21.13 12.96
C GLU A 113 -10.71 -19.87 12.39
N PHE A 114 -11.95 -19.60 12.86
CA PHE A 114 -12.74 -18.41 12.49
C PHE A 114 -13.57 -17.90 13.67
N SER A 115 -14.01 -16.64 13.56
CA SER A 115 -14.75 -15.98 14.64
C SER A 115 -16.16 -16.56 14.85
N ASN A 116 -16.60 -16.53 16.11
CA ASN A 116 -17.95 -16.89 16.51
C ASN A 116 -18.92 -15.74 16.18
N THR A 117 -20.01 -16.04 15.49
CA THR A 117 -21.00 -15.04 15.08
C THR A 117 -21.95 -14.64 16.22
N SER A 118 -21.99 -15.37 17.34
CA SER A 118 -22.88 -15.07 18.47
C SER A 118 -22.43 -13.91 19.36
N GLU A 119 -21.18 -13.48 19.22
CA GLU A 119 -20.61 -12.37 20.00
C GLU A 119 -21.13 -10.99 19.60
N ILE A 120 -21.68 -10.88 18.38
CA ILE A 120 -22.15 -9.61 17.82
C ILE A 120 -23.66 -9.62 17.75
N VAL A 121 -24.29 -8.63 18.37
CA VAL A 121 -25.75 -8.44 18.36
C VAL A 121 -26.06 -7.12 17.67
N ILE A 122 -26.58 -7.21 16.44
CA ILE A 122 -26.93 -6.02 15.67
C ILE A 122 -28.15 -5.33 16.31
N ASN A 123 -27.90 -4.21 16.95
CA ASN A 123 -28.95 -3.43 17.59
C ASN A 123 -28.98 -2.01 16.98
N LYS A 124 -29.78 -1.84 15.94
CA LYS A 124 -29.93 -0.56 15.22
C LYS A 124 -30.53 0.55 16.11
N ASP A 125 -31.19 0.19 17.21
CA ASP A 125 -31.95 1.11 18.06
C ASP A 125 -31.32 1.37 19.42
N ALA A 126 -30.21 0.70 19.77
CA ALA A 126 -29.60 0.77 21.09
C ALA A 126 -29.09 2.17 21.47
N ALA A 127 -28.62 2.93 20.52
CA ALA A 127 -28.11 4.28 20.71
C ALA A 127 -29.21 5.30 21.03
N ILE A 128 -30.42 5.09 20.54
CA ILE A 128 -31.58 5.98 20.75
C ILE A 128 -32.08 5.86 22.20
N SER A 129 -31.93 4.70 22.81
CA SER A 129 -32.44 4.41 24.15
C SER A 129 -31.53 4.93 25.28
N ALA A 130 -30.26 5.23 25.01
CA ALA A 130 -29.26 5.59 26.04
C ALA A 130 -29.15 7.10 26.32
N GLY A 131 -29.90 7.94 25.62
CA GLY A 131 -29.90 9.40 25.85
C GLY A 131 -28.66 10.15 25.31
N THR A 132 -27.68 9.45 24.80
CA THR A 132 -26.53 9.97 24.05
C THR A 132 -26.55 9.37 22.66
N ASP A 133 -27.27 10.04 21.76
CA ASP A 133 -27.29 9.62 20.35
C ASP A 133 -25.92 9.94 19.70
N GLU A 134 -25.02 8.97 19.71
CA GLU A 134 -23.71 9.11 19.05
C GLU A 134 -23.86 9.37 17.53
N TRP A 135 -25.04 9.18 16.99
CA TRP A 135 -25.38 9.31 15.57
C TRP A 135 -26.17 10.59 15.23
N ALA A 136 -26.43 11.45 16.23
CA ALA A 136 -27.29 12.64 16.05
C ALA A 136 -26.82 13.56 14.92
N ASN A 137 -25.50 13.60 14.66
CA ASN A 137 -24.90 14.42 13.61
C ASN A 137 -24.47 13.60 12.36
N SER A 138 -24.98 12.39 12.21
CA SER A 138 -24.62 11.47 11.14
C SER A 138 -25.87 10.91 10.47
N PRO A 139 -26.60 11.73 9.69
CA PRO A 139 -27.91 11.35 9.13
C PRO A 139 -27.83 10.20 8.13
N ASP A 140 -26.67 9.99 7.48
CA ASP A 140 -26.39 8.83 6.63
C ASP A 140 -25.95 7.58 7.42
N GLY A 141 -25.78 7.72 8.74
CA GLY A 141 -25.29 6.65 9.62
C GLY A 141 -23.79 6.41 9.51
N ILE A 142 -23.01 7.36 9.02
CA ILE A 142 -21.55 7.30 8.93
C ILE A 142 -20.94 8.39 9.81
N ARG A 143 -19.95 8.03 10.62
CA ARG A 143 -19.13 8.97 11.40
C ARG A 143 -17.69 8.88 10.96
N PHE A 144 -17.03 10.03 10.93
CA PHE A 144 -15.60 10.15 10.69
C PHE A 144 -14.92 10.72 11.93
N GLU A 145 -13.84 10.09 12.32
CA GLU A 145 -12.99 10.53 13.42
C GLU A 145 -11.52 10.46 13.00
N SER A 146 -10.69 11.16 13.75
CA SER A 146 -9.23 11.16 13.54
C SER A 146 -8.53 10.78 14.82
N HIS A 147 -7.52 9.94 14.72
CA HIS A 147 -6.66 9.54 15.81
C HIS A 147 -5.20 9.77 15.40
N SER A 148 -4.36 10.31 16.31
CA SER A 148 -2.95 10.56 16.03
C SER A 148 -2.08 9.89 17.08
N GLY A 149 -1.12 9.10 16.63
CA GLY A 149 -0.06 8.52 17.45
C GLY A 149 1.28 9.24 17.22
N ASP A 150 2.33 8.73 17.84
CA ASP A 150 3.68 9.32 17.74
C ASP A 150 4.24 9.29 16.32
N THR A 151 3.83 8.28 15.53
CA THR A 151 4.39 8.03 14.18
C THR A 151 3.35 8.10 13.07
N TYR A 152 2.06 8.26 13.40
CA TYR A 152 0.99 8.15 12.41
C TYR A 152 -0.18 9.09 12.68
N ASN A 153 -0.92 9.37 11.59
CA ASN A 153 -2.28 9.88 11.63
C ASN A 153 -3.21 8.80 11.08
N ALA A 154 -4.32 8.56 11.77
CA ALA A 154 -5.34 7.59 11.38
C ALA A 154 -6.68 8.29 11.15
N HIS A 155 -7.41 7.79 10.15
CA HIS A 155 -8.76 8.19 9.82
C HIS A 155 -9.68 7.00 10.08
N ILE A 156 -10.70 7.24 10.87
CA ILE A 156 -11.65 6.22 11.31
C ILE A 156 -13.00 6.53 10.69
N MET A 157 -13.58 5.56 10.00
CA MET A 157 -14.95 5.63 9.50
C MET A 157 -15.78 4.56 10.20
N ILE A 158 -16.86 4.98 10.86
CA ILE A 158 -17.75 4.10 11.59
C ILE A 158 -19.09 4.08 10.86
N VAL A 159 -19.55 2.90 10.48
CA VAL A 159 -20.82 2.68 9.77
C VAL A 159 -21.79 1.99 10.70
N ARG A 160 -22.90 2.66 11.02
CA ARG A 160 -23.92 2.19 11.97
C ARG A 160 -24.59 0.91 11.53
N ASP A 161 -25.01 0.85 10.26
CA ASP A 161 -25.75 -0.27 9.69
C ASP A 161 -24.85 -1.19 8.86
N PRO A 162 -24.43 -2.35 9.40
CA PRO A 162 -23.57 -3.27 8.68
C PRO A 162 -24.20 -3.85 7.41
N SER A 163 -25.51 -3.75 7.24
CA SER A 163 -26.18 -4.19 6.01
C SER A 163 -25.85 -3.31 4.80
N LYS A 164 -25.41 -2.09 5.05
CA LYS A 164 -24.93 -1.15 4.01
C LYS A 164 -23.52 -1.46 3.53
N VAL A 165 -22.73 -2.19 4.29
CA VAL A 165 -21.35 -2.55 3.95
C VAL A 165 -21.35 -3.76 3.02
N TYR A 166 -20.65 -3.66 1.89
CA TYR A 166 -20.50 -4.74 0.92
C TYR A 166 -19.12 -4.72 0.27
N LEU A 167 -18.73 -5.81 -0.39
CA LEU A 167 -17.51 -5.87 -1.17
C LEU A 167 -17.81 -5.50 -2.63
N GLY A 168 -17.35 -4.31 -3.04
CA GLY A 168 -17.33 -3.88 -4.43
C GLY A 168 -16.18 -4.55 -5.21
N THR A 169 -16.44 -4.86 -6.47
CA THR A 169 -15.44 -5.47 -7.37
C THR A 169 -15.28 -4.63 -8.63
N SER A 170 -14.05 -4.46 -9.08
CA SER A 170 -13.72 -3.66 -10.27
C SER A 170 -14.30 -4.23 -11.57
N THR A 171 -14.68 -5.49 -11.56
CA THR A 171 -15.22 -6.23 -12.70
C THR A 171 -16.04 -7.43 -12.24
N GLU A 172 -16.96 -7.89 -13.07
CA GLU A 172 -17.69 -9.15 -12.86
C GLU A 172 -16.82 -10.38 -13.11
N ASN A 173 -15.79 -10.27 -13.96
CA ASN A 173 -14.92 -11.36 -14.35
C ASN A 173 -13.46 -10.91 -14.29
N PHE A 174 -12.75 -11.33 -13.25
CA PHE A 174 -11.34 -11.00 -13.09
C PHE A 174 -10.45 -11.69 -14.12
N SER A 175 -9.50 -10.94 -14.67
CA SER A 175 -8.51 -11.44 -15.63
C SER A 175 -7.29 -10.54 -15.63
N THR A 176 -6.11 -11.10 -15.92
CA THR A 176 -4.87 -10.32 -16.05
C THR A 176 -4.91 -9.29 -17.19
N SER A 177 -5.85 -9.46 -18.14
CA SER A 177 -6.06 -8.52 -19.24
C SER A 177 -7.06 -7.40 -18.93
N ILE A 178 -7.79 -7.48 -17.79
CA ILE A 178 -8.77 -6.48 -17.36
C ILE A 178 -8.17 -5.75 -16.16
N PRO A 179 -7.81 -4.47 -16.30
CA PRO A 179 -7.28 -3.73 -15.17
C PRO A 179 -8.34 -3.52 -14.09
N GLY A 180 -7.91 -3.42 -12.83
CA GLY A 180 -8.74 -2.95 -11.75
C GLY A 180 -9.20 -1.50 -11.95
N THR A 181 -9.99 -1.00 -11.02
CA THR A 181 -10.46 0.40 -11.01
C THR A 181 -9.83 1.18 -9.86
N ARG A 182 -10.00 2.49 -9.88
CA ARG A 182 -9.72 3.35 -8.73
C ARG A 182 -10.96 3.45 -7.87
N ILE A 183 -10.78 3.59 -6.57
CA ILE A 183 -11.91 3.62 -5.64
C ILE A 183 -12.83 4.84 -5.87
N ASP A 184 -12.26 5.98 -6.24
CA ASP A 184 -13.02 7.19 -6.60
C ASP A 184 -13.90 6.97 -7.83
N ASP A 185 -13.42 6.27 -8.86
CA ASP A 185 -14.22 5.86 -10.02
C ASP A 185 -15.26 4.77 -9.63
N GLN A 186 -14.89 3.85 -8.73
CA GLN A 186 -15.77 2.75 -8.31
C GLN A 186 -16.96 3.25 -7.48
N ILE A 187 -16.75 4.23 -6.59
CA ILE A 187 -17.83 4.88 -5.84
C ILE A 187 -18.88 5.46 -6.78
N GLU A 188 -18.45 6.14 -7.85
CA GLU A 188 -19.35 6.71 -8.85
C GLU A 188 -20.13 5.61 -9.58
N THR A 189 -19.43 4.54 -9.99
CA THR A 189 -20.01 3.43 -10.76
C THR A 189 -21.05 2.64 -9.95
N ASP A 190 -20.75 2.36 -8.69
CA ASP A 190 -21.61 1.54 -7.80
C ASP A 190 -22.72 2.37 -7.13
N GLY A 191 -22.65 3.70 -7.19
CA GLY A 191 -23.55 4.60 -6.45
C GLY A 191 -23.32 4.53 -4.93
N ALA A 192 -22.15 4.08 -4.48
CA ALA A 192 -21.78 4.03 -3.07
C ALA A 192 -21.54 5.45 -2.51
N ILE A 193 -21.59 5.56 -1.17
CA ILE A 193 -21.35 6.85 -0.50
C ILE A 193 -19.98 6.90 0.20
N ALA A 194 -19.40 5.75 0.54
CA ALA A 194 -18.07 5.68 1.15
C ALA A 194 -17.39 4.37 0.80
N GLY A 195 -16.08 4.30 1.05
CA GLY A 195 -15.34 3.04 0.91
C GLY A 195 -13.88 3.14 1.30
N VAL A 196 -13.28 1.97 1.45
CA VAL A 196 -11.85 1.77 1.64
C VAL A 196 -11.35 0.65 0.73
N ASN A 197 -10.04 0.57 0.49
CA ASN A 197 -9.46 -0.58 -0.19
C ASN A 197 -9.67 -1.87 0.61
N ALA A 198 -9.63 -3.02 -0.06
CA ALA A 198 -9.95 -4.30 0.59
C ALA A 198 -8.80 -5.31 0.48
N GLY A 199 -9.03 -6.43 -0.20
CA GLY A 199 -8.22 -7.64 -0.15
C GLY A 199 -6.93 -7.59 -0.94
N ALA A 200 -6.20 -8.70 -0.85
CA ALA A 200 -4.97 -8.95 -1.58
C ALA A 200 -5.19 -9.05 -3.08
N PHE A 201 -4.19 -8.65 -3.84
CA PHE A 201 -4.20 -8.80 -5.29
C PHE A 201 -2.80 -8.96 -5.86
N PHE A 202 -2.75 -9.56 -7.03
CA PHE A 202 -1.51 -9.82 -7.73
C PHE A 202 -1.13 -8.60 -8.59
N ASP A 203 0.01 -8.02 -8.26
CA ASP A 203 0.68 -7.04 -9.12
C ASP A 203 1.55 -7.80 -10.12
N ASN A 204 1.16 -7.83 -11.38
CA ASN A 204 1.75 -8.65 -12.45
C ASN A 204 3.24 -8.41 -12.74
N GLY A 205 3.98 -7.66 -11.91
CA GLY A 205 5.38 -7.35 -12.14
C GLY A 205 5.64 -6.63 -13.47
N THR A 206 4.60 -6.08 -14.09
CA THR A 206 4.71 -5.25 -15.28
C THR A 206 5.24 -3.88 -14.91
N SER A 207 5.74 -3.14 -15.90
CA SER A 207 6.20 -1.76 -15.73
C SER A 207 5.12 -0.76 -15.27
N ASP A 208 3.85 -1.19 -15.24
CA ASP A 208 2.74 -0.48 -14.60
C ASP A 208 2.29 -1.25 -13.33
N PRO A 209 2.86 -0.94 -12.15
CA PRO A 209 2.52 -1.58 -10.88
C PRO A 209 1.09 -1.29 -10.40
N SER A 210 0.33 -0.49 -11.13
CA SER A 210 -1.02 -0.07 -10.77
C SER A 210 -2.12 -0.78 -11.56
N VAL A 211 -1.87 -1.94 -12.15
CA VAL A 211 -2.90 -2.65 -12.92
C VAL A 211 -4.00 -3.22 -12.03
N GLY A 212 -3.66 -3.77 -10.85
CA GLY A 212 -4.63 -4.21 -9.84
C GLY A 212 -5.74 -5.10 -10.40
N SER A 213 -5.41 -6.08 -11.26
CA SER A 213 -6.42 -6.76 -12.09
C SER A 213 -7.01 -8.01 -11.44
N VAL A 214 -6.23 -8.76 -10.67
CA VAL A 214 -6.62 -10.10 -10.18
C VAL A 214 -6.46 -10.16 -8.67
N PRO A 215 -7.55 -10.46 -7.92
CA PRO A 215 -7.43 -10.68 -6.48
C PRO A 215 -6.66 -11.97 -6.16
N GLU A 216 -6.10 -12.02 -4.96
CA GLU A 216 -5.54 -13.24 -4.39
C GLU A 216 -6.51 -13.87 -3.40
N GLY A 217 -6.54 -15.21 -3.37
CA GLY A 217 -7.41 -15.96 -2.49
C GLY A 217 -8.87 -16.00 -2.94
N LEU A 218 -9.79 -15.93 -1.98
CA LEU A 218 -11.23 -16.02 -2.19
C LEU A 218 -11.87 -14.62 -2.19
N VAL A 219 -12.76 -14.38 -3.15
CA VAL A 219 -13.60 -13.17 -3.22
C VAL A 219 -15.06 -13.54 -3.36
N TYR A 220 -15.87 -13.10 -2.39
CA TYR A 220 -17.33 -13.11 -2.43
C TYR A 220 -17.86 -11.68 -2.54
N SER A 221 -18.83 -11.46 -3.40
CA SER A 221 -19.53 -10.19 -3.52
C SER A 221 -21.00 -10.44 -3.81
N LYS A 222 -21.87 -9.84 -3.01
CA LYS A 222 -23.34 -9.95 -3.11
C LYS A 222 -23.82 -11.42 -3.14
N GLY A 223 -23.22 -12.27 -2.30
CA GLY A 223 -23.56 -13.69 -2.16
C GLY A 223 -23.02 -14.60 -3.27
N VAL A 224 -22.18 -14.09 -4.15
CA VAL A 224 -21.61 -14.84 -5.28
C VAL A 224 -20.09 -14.93 -5.14
N CYS A 225 -19.55 -16.15 -5.26
CA CYS A 225 -18.11 -16.36 -5.39
C CYS A 225 -17.64 -15.79 -6.74
N LYS A 226 -16.95 -14.67 -6.70
CA LYS A 226 -16.41 -13.98 -7.91
C LYS A 226 -15.04 -14.50 -8.31
N TRP A 227 -14.26 -14.99 -7.33
CA TRP A 227 -12.90 -15.44 -7.57
C TRP A 227 -12.40 -16.40 -6.51
N THR A 228 -11.55 -17.32 -6.90
CA THR A 228 -10.75 -18.15 -5.98
C THR A 228 -9.48 -18.63 -6.66
N THR A 229 -8.34 -18.47 -6.00
CA THR A 229 -7.04 -19.00 -6.46
C THR A 229 -6.55 -20.18 -5.61
N GLY A 230 -7.31 -20.61 -4.61
CA GLY A 230 -6.80 -21.49 -3.56
C GLY A 230 -5.88 -20.71 -2.61
N SER A 231 -4.73 -21.29 -2.24
CA SER A 231 -3.75 -20.58 -1.40
C SER A 231 -3.10 -19.44 -2.17
N PRO A 232 -3.08 -18.21 -1.63
CA PRO A 232 -2.40 -17.09 -2.27
C PRO A 232 -0.91 -17.36 -2.43
N PRO A 233 -0.31 -17.04 -3.59
CA PRO A 233 1.09 -17.32 -3.85
C PRO A 233 2.07 -16.55 -2.97
N ASN A 234 1.64 -15.44 -2.36
CA ASN A 234 2.47 -14.61 -1.49
C ASN A 234 2.43 -15.02 -0.01
N GLY A 235 1.80 -16.14 0.33
CA GLY A 235 1.68 -16.61 1.71
C GLY A 235 0.81 -15.72 2.60
N ILE A 236 -0.02 -14.85 2.00
CA ILE A 236 -0.98 -14.03 2.73
C ILE A 236 -2.03 -14.95 3.34
N LYS A 237 -2.14 -14.92 4.66
CA LYS A 237 -3.11 -15.69 5.43
C LYS A 237 -4.14 -14.75 6.03
N GLY A 238 -5.38 -15.20 6.08
CA GLY A 238 -6.48 -14.49 6.70
C GLY A 238 -7.62 -14.19 5.73
N PHE A 239 -8.78 -14.04 6.30
CA PHE A 239 -10.01 -13.70 5.59
C PHE A 239 -10.86 -12.76 6.44
N ALA A 240 -11.55 -11.84 5.80
CA ALA A 240 -12.60 -11.02 6.38
C ALA A 240 -13.83 -11.02 5.47
N GLY A 241 -15.01 -11.28 6.04
CA GLY A 241 -16.23 -11.26 5.26
C GLY A 241 -17.48 -11.13 6.11
N PHE A 242 -18.49 -10.46 5.60
CA PHE A 242 -19.81 -10.40 6.22
C PHE A 242 -20.64 -11.60 5.79
N ASN A 243 -21.27 -12.25 6.75
CA ASN A 243 -22.27 -13.28 6.48
C ASN A 243 -23.66 -12.68 6.14
N LYS A 244 -24.66 -13.53 5.88
CA LYS A 244 -26.03 -13.09 5.57
C LYS A 244 -26.69 -12.31 6.69
N ASP A 245 -26.26 -12.52 7.94
CA ASP A 245 -26.77 -11.82 9.12
C ASP A 245 -26.03 -10.48 9.35
N ASN A 246 -25.16 -10.06 8.42
CA ASN A 246 -24.33 -8.86 8.48
C ASN A 246 -23.30 -8.87 9.63
N ILE A 247 -22.86 -10.05 10.04
CA ILE A 247 -21.84 -10.24 11.06
C ILE A 247 -20.50 -10.48 10.38
N LEU A 248 -19.47 -9.76 10.82
CA LEU A 248 -18.11 -9.91 10.32
C LEU A 248 -17.49 -11.20 10.84
N VAL A 249 -17.25 -12.13 9.94
CA VAL A 249 -16.46 -13.33 10.14
C VAL A 249 -15.02 -13.02 9.76
N VAL A 250 -14.09 -13.27 10.68
CA VAL A 250 -12.66 -13.25 10.40
C VAL A 250 -12.10 -14.66 10.57
N ALA A 251 -11.17 -15.07 9.72
CA ALA A 251 -10.50 -16.36 9.78
C ALA A 251 -8.98 -16.20 9.68
N GLN A 252 -8.23 -17.02 10.44
CA GLN A 252 -6.77 -16.97 10.49
C GLN A 252 -6.12 -17.40 9.18
N ASP A 253 -6.75 -18.31 8.46
CA ASP A 253 -6.35 -18.77 7.13
C ASP A 253 -7.36 -18.32 6.06
N ASN A 254 -7.00 -18.51 4.81
CA ASN A 254 -7.88 -18.26 3.68
C ASN A 254 -8.99 -19.31 3.66
N LEU A 255 -10.23 -18.85 3.57
CA LEU A 255 -11.36 -19.77 3.45
C LEU A 255 -11.39 -20.44 2.07
N SER A 256 -11.74 -21.72 2.07
CA SER A 256 -12.21 -22.39 0.86
C SER A 256 -13.62 -21.91 0.49
N LYS A 257 -14.00 -22.11 -0.76
CA LYS A 257 -15.38 -21.81 -1.20
C LYS A 257 -16.43 -22.56 -0.36
N ALA A 258 -16.17 -23.83 -0.01
CA ALA A 258 -17.08 -24.65 0.79
C ALA A 258 -17.27 -24.07 2.20
N GLN A 259 -16.20 -23.69 2.87
CA GLN A 259 -16.27 -23.02 4.18
C GLN A 259 -17.01 -21.68 4.12
N ALA A 260 -16.79 -20.89 3.08
CA ALA A 260 -17.51 -19.62 2.91
C ALA A 260 -19.02 -19.84 2.68
N GLU A 261 -19.40 -20.88 1.96
CA GLU A 261 -20.80 -21.29 1.78
C GLU A 261 -21.43 -21.77 3.10
N GLU A 262 -20.72 -22.57 3.89
CA GLU A 262 -21.17 -23.04 5.22
C GLU A 262 -21.37 -21.86 6.19
N LEU A 263 -20.43 -20.92 6.21
CA LEU A 263 -20.51 -19.69 7.02
C LEU A 263 -21.51 -18.66 6.46
N ASN A 264 -22.17 -18.96 5.35
CA ASN A 264 -23.10 -18.07 4.66
C ASN A 264 -22.50 -16.71 4.31
N ILE A 265 -21.23 -16.65 3.88
CA ILE A 265 -20.57 -15.41 3.50
C ILE A 265 -21.29 -14.78 2.30
N ARG A 266 -21.68 -13.50 2.45
CA ARG A 266 -22.26 -12.69 1.37
C ARG A 266 -21.25 -11.81 0.66
N ASP A 267 -20.29 -11.28 1.43
CA ASP A 267 -19.22 -10.40 0.95
C ASP A 267 -17.94 -10.71 1.72
N GLY A 268 -16.81 -10.83 1.04
CA GLY A 268 -15.55 -11.10 1.72
C GLY A 268 -14.37 -11.25 0.80
N CYS A 269 -13.17 -11.05 1.36
CA CYS A 269 -11.90 -11.15 0.66
C CYS A 269 -10.79 -11.64 1.58
N CYS A 270 -9.72 -12.15 0.98
CA CYS A 270 -8.54 -12.59 1.71
C CYS A 270 -7.58 -11.44 1.94
N PHE A 271 -7.19 -11.26 3.17
CA PHE A 271 -6.04 -10.50 3.64
C PHE A 271 -5.83 -10.79 5.13
N GLY A 272 -4.72 -10.31 5.70
CA GLY A 272 -4.40 -10.52 7.10
C GLY A 272 -3.20 -9.70 7.59
N PRO A 273 -2.79 -9.93 8.80
CA PRO A 273 -3.31 -10.91 9.75
C PRO A 273 -4.70 -10.54 10.31
N VAL A 274 -5.39 -11.52 10.90
CA VAL A 274 -6.48 -11.24 11.85
C VAL A 274 -5.87 -10.48 13.02
N LEU A 275 -6.52 -9.40 13.44
CA LEU A 275 -6.05 -8.52 14.49
C LEU A 275 -6.76 -8.79 15.82
N ILE A 276 -8.06 -8.97 15.78
CA ILE A 276 -8.92 -9.27 16.93
C ILE A 276 -9.94 -10.34 16.49
N MET A 277 -10.15 -11.35 17.31
CA MET A 277 -11.13 -12.40 17.08
C MET A 277 -11.88 -12.73 18.38
N ASN A 278 -13.20 -12.64 18.37
CA ASN A 278 -14.05 -12.91 19.52
C ASN A 278 -13.65 -12.05 20.77
N GLY A 279 -13.17 -10.82 20.53
CA GLY A 279 -12.66 -9.94 21.56
C GLY A 279 -11.23 -10.26 22.04
N GLU A 280 -10.62 -11.34 21.56
CA GLU A 280 -9.24 -11.70 21.87
C GLU A 280 -8.27 -11.04 20.88
N ILE A 281 -7.24 -10.39 21.40
CA ILE A 281 -6.17 -9.77 20.61
C ILE A 281 -5.27 -10.87 20.05
N ASN A 282 -4.97 -10.81 18.77
CA ASN A 282 -3.89 -11.58 18.19
C ASN A 282 -2.54 -11.08 18.74
N GLN A 283 -1.98 -11.80 19.72
CA GLN A 283 -0.75 -11.41 20.40
C GLN A 283 0.48 -11.46 19.47
N GLU A 284 0.46 -12.32 18.47
CA GLU A 284 1.50 -12.36 17.46
C GLU A 284 1.51 -11.06 16.65
N ALA A 285 0.36 -10.67 16.11
CA ALA A 285 0.23 -9.40 15.39
C ALA A 285 0.55 -8.19 16.28
N TYR A 286 0.08 -8.19 17.52
CA TYR A 286 0.29 -7.12 18.50
C TYR A 286 1.78 -6.94 18.86
N ASN A 287 2.50 -8.03 19.07
CA ASN A 287 3.91 -8.02 19.45
C ASN A 287 4.85 -8.08 18.24
N SER A 288 4.31 -8.17 17.03
CA SER A 288 5.11 -8.15 15.81
C SER A 288 5.75 -6.77 15.60
N ASN A 289 6.99 -6.77 15.12
CA ASN A 289 7.63 -5.54 14.67
C ASN A 289 7.22 -5.28 13.21
N SER A 290 5.91 -5.13 12.95
CA SER A 290 5.32 -5.11 11.59
C SER A 290 5.73 -3.89 10.73
N GLY A 291 6.56 -2.99 11.27
CA GLY A 291 7.04 -1.80 10.58
C GLY A 291 6.01 -0.66 10.52
N TRP A 292 6.50 0.55 10.30
CA TRP A 292 5.68 1.75 10.12
C TRP A 292 5.24 1.85 8.66
N ASN A 293 3.98 1.58 8.41
CA ASN A 293 3.42 1.57 7.06
C ASN A 293 2.02 2.17 7.04
N PRO A 294 1.55 2.67 5.88
CA PRO A 294 0.13 2.92 5.68
C PRO A 294 -0.64 1.62 5.90
N ARG A 295 -1.75 1.68 6.64
CA ARG A 295 -2.57 0.52 7.01
C ARG A 295 -4.02 0.76 6.68
N THR A 296 -4.71 -0.31 6.33
CA THR A 296 -6.17 -0.35 6.25
C THR A 296 -6.65 -1.56 7.03
N ALA A 297 -7.73 -1.41 7.79
CA ALA A 297 -8.33 -2.51 8.51
C ALA A 297 -9.85 -2.38 8.55
N VAL A 298 -10.53 -3.52 8.65
CA VAL A 298 -11.96 -3.62 8.87
C VAL A 298 -12.23 -4.33 10.19
N GLY A 299 -13.18 -3.82 10.96
CA GLY A 299 -13.61 -4.45 12.20
C GLY A 299 -15.09 -4.24 12.45
N GLN A 300 -15.64 -4.99 13.40
CA GLN A 300 -17.03 -4.84 13.81
C GLN A 300 -17.14 -4.82 15.33
N ARG A 301 -17.94 -3.89 15.81
CA ARG A 301 -18.27 -3.70 17.22
C ARG A 301 -19.30 -4.75 17.68
N LYS A 302 -19.43 -4.89 19.00
CA LYS A 302 -20.42 -5.79 19.60
C LYS A 302 -21.87 -5.43 19.28
N ASP A 303 -22.16 -4.14 19.05
CA ASP A 303 -23.49 -3.64 18.66
C ASP A 303 -23.76 -3.73 17.13
N GLY A 304 -22.81 -4.25 16.38
CA GLY A 304 -22.90 -4.45 14.93
C GLY A 304 -22.30 -3.34 14.06
N ALA A 305 -21.98 -2.16 14.62
CA ALA A 305 -21.37 -1.09 13.85
C ALA A 305 -20.02 -1.52 13.28
N VAL A 306 -19.78 -1.18 12.01
CA VAL A 306 -18.54 -1.51 11.29
C VAL A 306 -17.57 -0.35 11.45
N VAL A 307 -16.31 -0.67 11.76
CA VAL A 307 -15.23 0.29 11.92
C VAL A 307 -14.17 0.04 10.85
N PHE A 308 -13.89 1.05 10.05
CA PHE A 308 -12.76 1.08 9.14
C PHE A 308 -11.68 2.00 9.69
N VAL A 309 -10.44 1.54 9.67
CA VAL A 309 -9.26 2.34 10.02
C VAL A 309 -8.38 2.46 8.80
N CYS A 310 -7.99 3.68 8.45
CA CYS A 310 -7.00 3.99 7.42
C CYS A 310 -5.90 4.84 8.04
N ILE A 311 -4.68 4.31 8.13
CA ILE A 311 -3.51 5.00 8.66
C ILE A 311 -2.69 5.56 7.50
N ASP A 312 -2.41 6.87 7.56
CA ASP A 312 -1.46 7.53 6.68
C ASP A 312 -0.03 7.01 6.89
N GLY A 313 0.78 7.07 5.87
CA GLY A 313 2.20 6.74 6.04
C GLY A 313 3.10 7.22 4.91
N ARG A 314 4.41 7.06 5.13
CA ARG A 314 5.46 7.46 4.18
C ARG A 314 5.43 8.95 3.84
N GLN A 315 5.00 9.78 4.80
CA GLN A 315 4.88 11.23 4.69
C GLN A 315 5.61 11.92 5.83
N ALA A 316 5.92 13.21 5.67
CA ALA A 316 6.65 13.99 6.67
C ALA A 316 5.92 14.10 8.03
N GLY A 317 4.59 14.04 8.04
CA GLY A 317 3.76 14.10 9.26
C GLY A 317 3.27 12.74 9.75
N SER A 318 3.51 11.66 8.99
CA SER A 318 3.05 10.32 9.32
C SER A 318 3.97 9.28 8.67
N ALA A 319 4.84 8.67 9.45
CA ALA A 319 5.69 7.57 8.97
C ALA A 319 4.86 6.32 8.68
N GLY A 320 3.79 6.12 9.43
CA GLY A 320 2.87 4.99 9.37
C GLY A 320 2.67 4.32 10.72
N GLY A 321 1.74 3.37 10.78
CA GLY A 321 1.42 2.60 11.97
C GLY A 321 1.86 1.13 11.86
N THR A 322 2.01 0.50 13.02
CA THR A 322 2.19 -0.94 13.19
C THR A 322 0.85 -1.65 13.32
N TYR A 323 0.82 -2.99 13.34
CA TYR A 323 -0.41 -3.73 13.68
C TYR A 323 -0.88 -3.45 15.10
N LYS A 324 0.08 -3.24 16.04
CA LYS A 324 -0.25 -2.83 17.40
C LYS A 324 -1.08 -1.54 17.42
N ASP A 325 -0.66 -0.53 16.66
CA ASP A 325 -1.36 0.75 16.59
C ASP A 325 -2.79 0.58 16.05
N VAL A 326 -2.97 -0.25 15.02
CA VAL A 326 -4.30 -0.57 14.47
C VAL A 326 -5.16 -1.30 15.49
N ILE A 327 -4.60 -2.28 16.22
CA ILE A 327 -5.29 -3.04 17.26
C ILE A 327 -5.72 -2.11 18.40
N ASP A 328 -4.83 -1.24 18.88
CA ASP A 328 -5.12 -0.30 19.97
C ASP A 328 -6.29 0.63 19.57
N ILE A 329 -6.28 1.17 18.35
CA ILE A 329 -7.41 1.95 17.81
C ILE A 329 -8.69 1.10 17.78
N MET A 330 -8.66 -0.11 17.21
CA MET A 330 -9.84 -0.96 17.13
C MET A 330 -10.44 -1.28 18.50
N ILE A 331 -9.61 -1.50 19.52
CA ILE A 331 -10.05 -1.71 20.90
C ILE A 331 -10.71 -0.46 21.47
N GLU A 332 -10.14 0.72 21.25
CA GLU A 332 -10.71 1.99 21.70
C GLU A 332 -12.14 2.19 21.17
N TYR A 333 -12.38 1.76 19.94
CA TYR A 333 -13.70 1.80 19.29
C TYR A 333 -14.61 0.62 19.63
N GLY A 334 -14.20 -0.29 20.53
CA GLY A 334 -15.03 -1.41 21.00
C GLY A 334 -15.21 -2.53 20.00
N VAL A 335 -14.27 -2.69 19.07
CA VAL A 335 -14.28 -3.74 18.05
C VAL A 335 -13.98 -5.10 18.68
N VAL A 336 -14.71 -6.13 18.28
CA VAL A 336 -14.56 -7.52 18.77
C VAL A 336 -14.03 -8.48 17.70
N ASN A 337 -14.25 -8.17 16.42
CA ASN A 337 -13.62 -8.87 15.29
C ASN A 337 -12.96 -7.86 14.36
N ALA A 338 -11.69 -8.04 14.04
CA ALA A 338 -10.95 -7.18 13.12
C ALA A 338 -9.92 -7.93 12.29
N CYS A 339 -9.75 -7.51 11.04
CA CYS A 339 -8.75 -8.02 10.13
C CYS A 339 -8.03 -6.87 9.42
N ASN A 340 -6.72 -7.01 9.27
CA ASN A 340 -5.93 -6.10 8.45
C ASN A 340 -6.25 -6.33 6.96
N MET A 341 -6.28 -5.24 6.20
CA MET A 341 -6.48 -5.23 4.76
C MET A 341 -5.19 -4.82 4.04
N ASP A 342 -5.20 -4.81 2.70
CA ASP A 342 -4.04 -4.37 1.94
C ASP A 342 -3.61 -2.95 2.37
N GLY A 343 -2.32 -2.80 2.52
CA GLY A 343 -1.70 -1.62 3.08
C GLY A 343 -0.86 -0.84 2.06
N GLY A 344 0.07 -0.06 2.58
CA GLY A 344 1.04 0.64 1.75
C GLY A 344 0.39 1.65 0.81
N SER A 345 0.73 1.58 -0.48
CA SER A 345 0.17 2.47 -1.50
C SER A 345 -1.30 2.18 -1.86
N SER A 346 -1.88 1.13 -1.27
CA SER A 346 -3.30 0.80 -1.43
C SER A 346 -4.18 1.46 -0.38
N SER A 347 -3.62 1.85 0.78
CA SER A 347 -4.38 2.44 1.90
C SER A 347 -5.07 3.72 1.49
N ILE A 348 -6.39 3.66 1.38
CA ILE A 348 -7.21 4.77 0.96
C ILE A 348 -8.61 4.69 1.57
N MET A 349 -9.13 5.82 2.01
CA MET A 349 -10.50 6.01 2.47
C MET A 349 -11.14 7.15 1.67
N VAL A 350 -12.32 6.92 1.14
CA VAL A 350 -13.07 7.89 0.34
C VAL A 350 -14.50 8.04 0.84
N TYR A 351 -15.05 9.22 0.66
CA TYR A 351 -16.44 9.55 0.99
C TYR A 351 -17.03 10.48 -0.06
N ARG A 352 -18.25 10.17 -0.51
CA ARG A 352 -19.06 11.12 -1.27
C ARG A 352 -19.62 12.13 -0.29
N ASP A 353 -18.98 13.25 -0.18
CA ASP A 353 -19.20 14.26 0.85
C ASP A 353 -20.56 14.94 0.70
N THR A 354 -21.61 14.20 1.07
CA THR A 354 -23.00 14.67 0.92
C THR A 354 -23.24 15.98 1.69
N TYR A 355 -22.50 16.22 2.75
CA TYR A 355 -22.73 17.33 3.68
C TYR A 355 -21.65 18.42 3.66
N GLY A 356 -20.64 18.30 2.80
CA GLY A 356 -19.52 19.26 2.74
C GLY A 356 -18.61 19.24 3.96
N LEU A 357 -18.38 18.07 4.54
CA LEU A 357 -17.52 17.91 5.74
C LEU A 357 -16.04 18.02 5.42
N PHE A 358 -15.64 17.60 4.23
CA PHE A 358 -14.25 17.50 3.79
C PHE A 358 -13.94 18.33 2.55
N GLY A 359 -14.97 18.83 1.85
CA GLY A 359 -14.80 19.58 0.62
C GLY A 359 -16.11 20.10 0.03
N GLU A 360 -16.22 20.06 -1.30
CA GLU A 360 -17.45 20.44 -1.99
C GLU A 360 -18.52 19.36 -1.83
N ALA A 361 -19.70 19.77 -1.35
CA ALA A 361 -20.82 18.87 -1.11
C ALA A 361 -21.21 18.10 -2.38
N GLY A 362 -21.42 16.78 -2.24
CA GLY A 362 -21.80 15.89 -3.31
C GLY A 362 -20.64 15.34 -4.15
N THR A 363 -19.41 15.79 -3.91
CA THR A 363 -18.21 15.27 -4.59
C THR A 363 -17.53 14.17 -3.80
N VAL A 364 -16.78 13.30 -4.50
CA VAL A 364 -15.97 12.25 -3.84
C VAL A 364 -14.69 12.87 -3.31
N GLN A 365 -14.49 12.76 -2.00
CA GLN A 365 -13.32 13.23 -1.28
C GLN A 365 -12.46 12.07 -0.83
N VAL A 366 -11.14 12.22 -0.92
CA VAL A 366 -10.18 11.33 -0.26
C VAL A 366 -9.97 11.84 1.16
N ILE A 367 -10.27 11.00 2.14
CA ILE A 367 -10.29 11.38 3.56
C ILE A 367 -8.90 11.32 4.18
N ASN A 368 -8.13 10.28 3.84
CA ASN A 368 -6.75 10.13 4.31
C ASN A 368 -5.78 10.90 3.41
N SER A 369 -4.59 11.22 3.97
CA SER A 369 -3.52 11.84 3.19
C SER A 369 -2.87 10.80 2.28
N TYR A 370 -3.29 10.78 1.03
CA TYR A 370 -2.74 9.90 0.01
C TYR A 370 -1.35 10.41 -0.46
N SER A 371 -0.58 9.57 -1.13
CA SER A 371 0.81 9.87 -1.51
C SER A 371 0.96 11.20 -2.27
N LEU A 372 1.88 12.05 -1.83
CA LEU A 372 2.26 13.30 -2.53
C LEU A 372 2.80 13.08 -3.96
N LEU A 373 3.19 11.86 -4.30
CA LEU A 373 3.76 11.50 -5.61
C LEU A 373 2.72 10.91 -6.57
N GLN A 374 1.48 10.69 -6.11
CA GLN A 374 0.40 10.12 -6.91
C GLN A 374 -0.82 11.04 -6.85
N GLU A 375 -1.19 11.58 -7.98
CA GLU A 375 -2.35 12.48 -8.11
C GLU A 375 -3.68 11.76 -7.87
N ARG A 376 -3.74 10.44 -8.11
CA ARG A 376 -4.95 9.62 -7.96
C ARG A 376 -4.62 8.27 -7.32
N PRO A 377 -5.62 7.65 -6.63
CA PRO A 377 -5.48 6.31 -6.07
C PRO A 377 -5.00 5.29 -7.11
N ARG A 378 -4.29 4.24 -6.64
CA ARG A 378 -3.94 3.12 -7.51
C ARG A 378 -5.17 2.31 -7.88
N LYS A 379 -5.09 1.58 -8.99
CA LYS A 379 -6.12 0.62 -9.39
C LYS A 379 -6.04 -0.63 -8.51
N MET A 380 -7.19 -1.14 -8.12
CA MET A 380 -7.33 -2.33 -7.26
C MET A 380 -8.56 -3.14 -7.70
N PRO A 381 -8.61 -4.44 -7.39
CA PRO A 381 -9.72 -5.27 -7.82
C PRO A 381 -10.92 -5.27 -6.86
N THR A 382 -10.70 -4.97 -5.57
CA THR A 382 -11.74 -5.08 -4.52
C THR A 382 -11.71 -3.91 -3.55
N PHE A 383 -12.89 -3.55 -3.04
CA PHE A 383 -13.11 -2.42 -2.13
C PHE A 383 -14.19 -2.79 -1.11
N TRP A 384 -14.02 -2.41 0.16
CA TRP A 384 -15.12 -2.33 1.09
C TRP A 384 -15.88 -1.03 0.82
N MET A 385 -17.14 -1.15 0.46
CA MET A 385 -18.01 -0.06 0.04
C MET A 385 -19.18 0.09 1.00
N VAL A 386 -19.73 1.30 1.08
CA VAL A 386 -20.92 1.61 1.88
C VAL A 386 -22.01 2.12 0.95
N ALA A 387 -23.15 1.44 0.95
CA ALA A 387 -24.35 1.84 0.22
C ALA A 387 -25.02 3.07 0.87
N PRO A 388 -25.82 3.85 0.11
CA PRO A 388 -26.59 4.98 0.60
C PRO A 388 -27.55 4.66 1.73
#